data_d0077846d2cd87371b8f2f2c3f287e75
#
_entry.id   d0077846d2cd87371b8f2f2c3f287e75
#
_cell.length_a   1.000
_cell.length_b   1.000
_cell.length_c   1.000
_cell.angle_alpha   90.00
_cell.angle_beta   90.00
_cell.angle_gamma   90.00
#
_symmetry.space_group_name_H-M   'P 1'
#
loop_
_entity.id
_entity.type
_entity.pdbx_description
1 polymer ?
#
loop_
_entity_poly.entity_id
_entity_poly.type
_entity_poly.pdbx_seq_one_letter_code
_entity_poly.pdbx_strand_id
1 'polypeptide(L)'
;MPTTTDPSVTLRRGGLTFRPATLDDAAFAADVATATHPDEPEDPASWRHWWSTDDPTWTNERFIVLRDNTPIGYARHNHAPWDLMKKRYGRIGFDLLPAERTDAQLASVFDAMEERAHASGTRIFAAYARGDDEWLARWLLAHGYREERRSKAWLLDLVAQRQKIEEMAAESRAKMRAAGITIQTIDKDTDSEKFHKIHEMSEEAATDVPTTIPHVRQAFEVFVRWFDAPTVRLDRMWIAREGDDIVGISVLSYPPTRGNVWTDWTGTARKVRGRGVARALKLETVMQAIALGVTTVRTENDGENAPILHLNEQMGYTPIPGWTQFLKDATG
;
A
#
# COMPACT_ATOMS: atom_id res chain seq x y z
N MET A 1 -29.76 -2.31 -13.98
CA MET A 1 -28.44 -2.50 -14.60
C MET A 1 -27.61 -1.30 -14.20
N PRO A 2 -26.43 -1.45 -13.58
CA PRO A 2 -25.58 -0.29 -13.36
C PRO A 2 -25.17 0.24 -14.74
N THR A 3 -25.39 1.52 -14.97
CA THR A 3 -24.84 2.23 -16.12
C THR A 3 -23.33 2.19 -16.01
N THR A 4 -22.66 1.47 -16.91
CA THR A 4 -21.20 1.55 -17.05
C THR A 4 -20.87 3.01 -17.34
N THR A 5 -20.26 3.68 -16.37
CA THR A 5 -19.76 5.03 -16.57
C THR A 5 -18.63 4.95 -17.60
N ASP A 6 -18.71 5.75 -18.66
CA ASP A 6 -17.64 5.82 -19.65
C ASP A 6 -16.37 6.43 -19.02
N PRO A 7 -15.27 5.67 -18.91
CA PRO A 7 -14.03 6.16 -18.30
C PRO A 7 -13.32 7.25 -19.13
N SER A 8 -13.72 7.47 -20.37
CA SER A 8 -13.13 8.48 -21.27
C SER A 8 -13.73 9.88 -21.08
N VAL A 9 -14.75 10.04 -20.23
CA VAL A 9 -15.49 11.30 -20.10
C VAL A 9 -14.73 12.28 -19.22
N THR A 10 -14.46 13.46 -19.76
CA THR A 10 -13.96 14.62 -19.01
C THR A 10 -15.08 15.21 -18.14
N LEU A 11 -14.81 15.39 -16.84
CA LEU A 11 -15.77 15.98 -15.91
C LEU A 11 -15.44 17.44 -15.65
N ARG A 12 -16.44 18.25 -15.26
CA ARG A 12 -16.26 19.63 -14.82
C ARG A 12 -17.01 19.87 -13.51
N ARG A 13 -16.32 20.44 -12.52
CA ARG A 13 -16.92 20.77 -11.22
C ARG A 13 -16.16 21.94 -10.58
N GLY A 14 -16.89 22.95 -10.09
CA GLY A 14 -16.31 24.05 -9.31
C GLY A 14 -15.16 24.81 -9.98
N GLY A 15 -15.19 24.98 -11.32
CA GLY A 15 -14.10 25.61 -12.08
C GLY A 15 -12.94 24.68 -12.41
N LEU A 16 -12.96 23.43 -11.92
CA LEU A 16 -11.97 22.41 -12.27
C LEU A 16 -12.44 21.52 -13.42
N THR A 17 -11.48 21.05 -14.20
CA THR A 17 -11.67 20.02 -15.24
C THR A 17 -10.91 18.75 -14.85
N PHE A 18 -11.56 17.61 -14.92
CA PHE A 18 -10.99 16.29 -14.63
C PHE A 18 -10.84 15.54 -15.95
N ARG A 19 -9.65 15.54 -16.48
CA ARG A 19 -9.30 14.80 -17.69
C ARG A 19 -8.90 13.37 -17.32
N PRO A 20 -9.43 12.34 -17.98
CA PRO A 20 -8.94 10.97 -17.80
C PRO A 20 -7.41 10.92 -17.91
N ALA A 21 -6.77 10.25 -16.93
CA ALA A 21 -5.34 10.09 -16.93
C ALA A 21 -4.91 8.92 -17.84
N THR A 22 -3.73 9.03 -18.41
CA THR A 22 -3.06 8.00 -19.19
C THR A 22 -1.80 7.52 -18.47
N LEU A 23 -1.15 6.47 -18.94
CA LEU A 23 0.13 6.01 -18.37
C LEU A 23 1.23 7.07 -18.43
N ASP A 24 1.14 8.00 -19.36
CA ASP A 24 2.14 9.09 -19.48
C ASP A 24 1.97 10.15 -18.38
N ASP A 25 0.80 10.21 -17.75
CA ASP A 25 0.52 11.09 -16.62
C ASP A 25 1.04 10.54 -15.28
N ALA A 26 1.49 9.28 -15.22
CA ALA A 26 1.93 8.66 -13.98
C ALA A 26 3.10 9.41 -13.31
N ALA A 27 4.02 9.94 -14.11
CA ALA A 27 5.13 10.74 -13.61
C ALA A 27 4.65 12.06 -12.96
N PHE A 28 3.72 12.77 -13.60
CA PHE A 28 3.13 13.98 -13.04
C PHE A 28 2.37 13.67 -11.73
N ALA A 29 1.60 12.59 -11.68
CA ALA A 29 0.86 12.21 -10.48
C ALA A 29 1.82 11.88 -9.32
N ALA A 30 2.93 11.17 -9.58
CA ALA A 30 3.99 10.91 -8.59
C ALA A 30 4.68 12.21 -8.13
N ASP A 31 4.87 13.20 -9.02
CA ASP A 31 5.43 14.49 -8.66
C ASP A 31 4.50 15.29 -7.76
N VAL A 32 3.20 15.29 -8.03
CA VAL A 32 2.19 15.96 -7.19
C VAL A 32 2.12 15.29 -5.82
N ALA A 33 2.08 13.96 -5.74
CA ALA A 33 2.09 13.23 -4.47
C ALA A 33 3.35 13.55 -3.65
N THR A 34 4.52 13.60 -4.30
CA THR A 34 5.78 14.02 -3.67
C THR A 34 5.72 15.46 -3.17
N ALA A 35 5.14 16.38 -3.93
CA ALA A 35 5.00 17.77 -3.50
C ALA A 35 4.04 17.93 -2.32
N THR A 36 3.02 17.06 -2.23
CA THR A 36 2.07 17.02 -1.11
C THR A 36 2.72 16.46 0.16
N HIS A 37 3.57 15.41 0.04
CA HIS A 37 4.25 14.76 1.13
C HIS A 37 5.77 14.63 0.83
N PRO A 38 6.56 15.70 0.99
CA PRO A 38 7.97 15.71 0.58
C PRO A 38 8.89 14.73 1.33
N ASP A 39 8.48 14.32 2.53
CA ASP A 39 9.17 13.29 3.33
C ASP A 39 8.86 11.85 2.88
N GLU A 40 7.85 11.69 2.02
CA GLU A 40 7.46 10.42 1.39
C GLU A 40 7.47 10.54 -0.16
N PRO A 41 8.65 10.78 -0.76
CA PRO A 41 8.70 10.99 -2.21
C PRO A 41 8.32 9.72 -2.97
N GLU A 42 7.47 9.89 -3.98
CA GLU A 42 6.92 8.84 -4.81
C GLU A 42 7.73 8.62 -6.10
N ASP A 43 8.02 7.37 -6.43
CA ASP A 43 8.80 7.03 -7.62
C ASP A 43 7.94 6.94 -8.88
N PRO A 44 8.25 7.72 -9.94
CA PRO A 44 7.46 7.72 -11.18
C PRO A 44 7.42 6.37 -11.90
N ALA A 45 8.50 5.57 -11.85
CA ALA A 45 8.52 4.26 -12.48
C ALA A 45 7.62 3.27 -11.74
N SER A 46 7.56 3.39 -10.41
CA SER A 46 6.66 2.59 -9.58
C SER A 46 5.19 2.91 -9.88
N TRP A 47 4.84 4.20 -9.97
CA TRP A 47 3.48 4.60 -10.31
C TRP A 47 3.08 4.12 -11.71
N ARG A 48 3.97 4.27 -12.72
CA ARG A 48 3.72 3.77 -14.07
C ARG A 48 3.51 2.26 -14.09
N HIS A 49 4.33 1.51 -13.33
CA HIS A 49 4.17 0.06 -13.21
C HIS A 49 2.80 -0.30 -12.64
N TRP A 50 2.42 0.26 -11.49
CA TRP A 50 1.15 -0.04 -10.84
C TRP A 50 -0.06 0.32 -11.71
N TRP A 51 -0.01 1.41 -12.45
CA TRP A 51 -1.08 1.77 -13.36
C TRP A 51 -1.18 0.84 -14.58
N SER A 52 -0.06 0.30 -15.04
CA SER A 52 -0.02 -0.64 -16.17
C SER A 52 -0.41 -2.08 -15.80
N THR A 53 -0.36 -2.41 -14.51
CA THR A 53 -0.57 -3.75 -13.99
C THR A 53 -1.84 -3.90 -13.14
N ASP A 54 -2.76 -2.94 -13.24
CA ASP A 54 -4.07 -3.01 -12.59
C ASP A 54 -4.75 -4.37 -12.81
N ASP A 55 -5.46 -4.81 -11.78
CA ASP A 55 -6.41 -5.92 -11.94
C ASP A 55 -7.55 -5.47 -12.88
N PRO A 56 -7.70 -6.11 -14.05
CA PRO A 56 -8.71 -5.70 -15.04
C PRO A 56 -10.15 -5.91 -14.58
N THR A 57 -10.35 -6.66 -13.47
CA THR A 57 -11.68 -6.87 -12.88
C THR A 57 -12.10 -5.73 -11.96
N TRP A 58 -11.14 -4.93 -11.49
CA TRP A 58 -11.41 -3.77 -10.66
C TRP A 58 -11.80 -2.55 -11.51
N THR A 59 -12.65 -1.71 -10.96
CA THR A 59 -12.83 -0.36 -11.49
C THR A 59 -11.70 0.52 -10.94
N ASN A 60 -10.89 1.06 -11.85
CA ASN A 60 -9.82 2.02 -11.54
C ASN A 60 -9.96 3.24 -12.46
N GLU A 61 -10.54 4.31 -11.97
CA GLU A 61 -10.65 5.56 -12.70
C GLU A 61 -9.70 6.61 -12.13
N ARG A 62 -8.91 7.21 -13.01
CA ARG A 62 -7.87 8.19 -12.68
C ARG A 62 -8.02 9.43 -13.52
N PHE A 63 -7.83 10.57 -12.92
CA PHE A 63 -8.00 11.88 -13.57
C PHE A 63 -6.84 12.81 -13.24
N ILE A 64 -6.40 13.57 -14.23
CA ILE A 64 -5.60 14.75 -14.00
C ILE A 64 -6.56 15.92 -13.75
N VAL A 65 -6.35 16.61 -12.64
CA VAL A 65 -7.13 17.78 -12.24
C VAL A 65 -6.50 19.01 -12.87
N LEU A 66 -7.29 19.76 -13.62
CA LEU A 66 -6.86 20.97 -14.33
C LEU A 66 -7.61 22.19 -13.82
N ARG A 67 -6.91 23.31 -13.66
CA ARG A 67 -7.48 24.65 -13.50
C ARG A 67 -6.99 25.49 -14.67
N ASP A 68 -7.91 26.09 -15.44
CA ASP A 68 -7.59 26.87 -16.63
C ASP A 68 -6.62 26.17 -17.60
N ASN A 69 -6.86 24.86 -17.84
CA ASN A 69 -6.03 23.94 -18.61
C ASN A 69 -4.62 23.65 -18.03
N THR A 70 -4.29 24.17 -16.84
CA THR A 70 -3.03 23.88 -16.15
C THR A 70 -3.21 22.69 -15.23
N PRO A 71 -2.40 21.61 -15.31
CA PRO A 71 -2.44 20.51 -14.39
C PRO A 71 -2.06 20.94 -12.95
N ILE A 72 -2.94 20.69 -11.99
CA ILE A 72 -2.77 21.10 -10.60
C ILE A 72 -2.85 19.92 -9.62
N GLY A 73 -3.21 18.73 -10.11
CA GLY A 73 -3.37 17.59 -9.24
C GLY A 73 -3.80 16.32 -9.95
N TYR A 74 -4.03 15.33 -9.16
CA TYR A 74 -4.46 14.00 -9.54
C TYR A 74 -5.60 13.56 -8.63
N ALA A 75 -6.62 12.90 -9.19
CA ALA A 75 -7.73 12.33 -8.44
C ALA A 75 -8.08 10.95 -8.97
N ARG A 76 -8.59 10.09 -8.11
CA ARG A 76 -9.01 8.73 -8.49
C ARG A 76 -10.18 8.24 -7.66
N HIS A 77 -10.92 7.30 -8.22
CA HIS A 77 -11.70 6.37 -7.42
C HIS A 77 -11.48 4.94 -7.89
N ASN A 78 -11.58 3.99 -6.98
CA ASN A 78 -11.50 2.59 -7.33
C ASN A 78 -12.34 1.72 -6.40
N HIS A 79 -12.75 0.56 -6.92
CA HIS A 79 -13.43 -0.46 -6.14
C HIS A 79 -13.22 -1.85 -6.74
N ALA A 80 -13.33 -2.88 -5.91
CA ALA A 80 -13.38 -4.27 -6.34
C ALA A 80 -14.73 -4.59 -7.01
N PRO A 81 -14.84 -5.69 -7.75
CA PRO A 81 -16.11 -6.21 -8.26
C PRO A 81 -17.15 -6.34 -7.15
N TRP A 82 -18.39 -5.91 -7.40
CA TRP A 82 -19.42 -5.85 -6.38
C TRP A 82 -19.93 -7.21 -5.89
N ASP A 83 -19.80 -8.24 -6.70
CA ASP A 83 -20.13 -9.62 -6.36
C ASP A 83 -19.13 -10.24 -5.35
N LEU A 84 -17.94 -9.69 -5.26
CA LEU A 84 -16.92 -10.09 -4.29
C LEU A 84 -17.01 -9.36 -2.95
N MET A 85 -17.92 -8.38 -2.81
CA MET A 85 -18.03 -7.53 -1.63
C MET A 85 -19.43 -7.54 -1.02
N LYS A 86 -19.52 -7.76 0.30
CA LYS A 86 -20.81 -7.65 1.03
C LYS A 86 -21.33 -6.22 1.10
N LYS A 87 -20.42 -5.25 1.19
CA LYS A 87 -20.73 -3.80 1.20
C LYS A 87 -19.97 -3.15 0.05
N ARG A 88 -20.58 -2.18 -0.62
CA ARG A 88 -20.03 -1.52 -1.81
C ARG A 88 -19.16 -0.34 -1.42
N TYR A 89 -17.93 -0.62 -0.98
CA TYR A 89 -16.91 0.40 -0.68
C TYR A 89 -16.24 0.89 -1.97
N GLY A 90 -16.19 2.21 -2.17
CA GLY A 90 -15.37 2.84 -3.19
C GLY A 90 -14.32 3.74 -2.53
N ARG A 91 -13.06 3.57 -2.91
CA ARG A 91 -11.97 4.41 -2.40
C ARG A 91 -11.86 5.67 -3.26
N ILE A 92 -11.75 6.82 -2.60
CA ILE A 92 -11.45 8.11 -3.21
C ILE A 92 -10.07 8.52 -2.75
N GLY A 93 -9.20 8.86 -3.70
CA GLY A 93 -7.88 9.39 -3.46
C GLY A 93 -7.61 10.60 -4.32
N PHE A 94 -6.78 11.51 -3.85
CA PHE A 94 -6.34 12.68 -4.58
C PHE A 94 -5.03 13.21 -4.03
N ASP A 95 -4.32 13.94 -4.88
CA ASP A 95 -3.23 14.82 -4.51
C ASP A 95 -3.37 16.13 -5.29
N LEU A 96 -3.22 17.24 -4.61
CA LEU A 96 -3.20 18.59 -5.20
C LEU A 96 -1.86 19.24 -4.88
N LEU A 97 -1.31 19.98 -5.81
CA LEU A 97 -0.14 20.81 -5.54
C LEU A 97 -0.38 21.67 -4.29
N PRO A 98 0.60 21.87 -3.41
CA PRO A 98 0.40 22.57 -2.12
C PRO A 98 -0.30 23.93 -2.25
N ALA A 99 0.03 24.70 -3.29
CA ALA A 99 -0.61 26.00 -3.55
C ALA A 99 -2.09 25.91 -3.97
N GLU A 100 -2.53 24.73 -4.38
CA GLU A 100 -3.88 24.43 -4.86
C GLU A 100 -4.76 23.75 -3.79
N ARG A 101 -4.22 23.49 -2.61
CA ARG A 101 -4.94 22.85 -1.50
C ARG A 101 -5.81 23.87 -0.76
N THR A 102 -6.99 24.15 -1.32
CA THR A 102 -8.00 25.03 -0.71
C THR A 102 -9.31 24.27 -0.50
N ASP A 103 -10.14 24.73 0.42
CA ASP A 103 -11.44 24.11 0.72
C ASP A 103 -12.34 24.03 -0.51
N ALA A 104 -12.31 25.06 -1.36
CA ALA A 104 -13.11 25.10 -2.58
C ALA A 104 -12.67 24.07 -3.63
N GLN A 105 -11.36 23.92 -3.84
CA GLN A 105 -10.83 22.90 -4.76
C GLN A 105 -11.03 21.50 -4.20
N LEU A 106 -10.86 21.32 -2.90
CA LEU A 106 -11.10 20.04 -2.23
C LEU A 106 -12.57 19.63 -2.37
N ALA A 107 -13.51 20.54 -2.13
CA ALA A 107 -14.94 20.30 -2.33
C ALA A 107 -15.22 19.88 -3.79
N SER A 108 -14.64 20.57 -4.76
CA SER A 108 -14.82 20.24 -6.18
C SER A 108 -14.28 18.87 -6.55
N VAL A 109 -13.13 18.46 -5.97
CA VAL A 109 -12.53 17.14 -6.17
C VAL A 109 -13.43 16.03 -5.55
N PHE A 110 -13.86 16.22 -4.31
CA PHE A 110 -14.70 15.21 -3.65
C PHE A 110 -16.07 15.10 -4.32
N ASP A 111 -16.72 16.23 -4.66
CA ASP A 111 -18.00 16.20 -5.38
C ASP A 111 -17.90 15.42 -6.69
N ALA A 112 -16.84 15.66 -7.48
CA ALA A 112 -16.64 14.96 -8.74
C ALA A 112 -16.37 13.45 -8.54
N MET A 113 -15.54 13.10 -7.56
CA MET A 113 -15.18 11.70 -7.29
C MET A 113 -16.32 10.93 -6.61
N GLU A 114 -17.05 11.54 -5.67
CA GLU A 114 -18.23 10.94 -5.04
C GLU A 114 -19.34 10.69 -6.07
N GLU A 115 -19.63 11.66 -6.92
CA GLU A 115 -20.60 11.50 -8.01
C GLU A 115 -20.21 10.34 -8.93
N ARG A 116 -18.96 10.27 -9.32
CA ARG A 116 -18.43 9.23 -10.19
C ARG A 116 -18.47 7.86 -9.53
N ALA A 117 -18.00 7.76 -8.29
CA ALA A 117 -18.04 6.52 -7.51
C ALA A 117 -19.48 6.06 -7.25
N HIS A 118 -20.40 6.98 -6.93
CA HIS A 118 -21.81 6.66 -6.74
C HIS A 118 -22.44 6.11 -8.04
N ALA A 119 -22.16 6.74 -9.18
CA ALA A 119 -22.63 6.29 -10.48
C ALA A 119 -22.10 4.88 -10.84
N SER A 120 -20.88 4.51 -10.41
CA SER A 120 -20.35 3.15 -10.59
C SER A 120 -20.95 2.12 -9.62
N GLY A 121 -21.76 2.56 -8.65
CA GLY A 121 -22.48 1.69 -7.71
C GLY A 121 -21.93 1.70 -6.29
N THR A 122 -20.95 2.52 -5.95
CA THR A 122 -20.46 2.73 -4.57
C THR A 122 -21.60 3.16 -3.66
N ARG A 123 -21.60 2.66 -2.42
CA ARG A 123 -22.55 3.04 -1.36
C ARG A 123 -21.87 3.52 -0.08
N ILE A 124 -20.57 3.30 0.04
CA ILE A 124 -19.75 3.78 1.13
C ILE A 124 -18.46 4.32 0.53
N PHE A 125 -18.23 5.63 0.63
CA PHE A 125 -16.98 6.26 0.22
C PHE A 125 -15.93 6.07 1.29
N ALA A 126 -14.72 5.72 0.91
CA ALA A 126 -13.55 5.62 1.78
C ALA A 126 -12.49 6.61 1.32
N ALA A 127 -12.12 7.54 2.18
CA ALA A 127 -11.06 8.51 1.97
C ALA A 127 -9.98 8.34 3.04
N TYR A 128 -8.80 8.88 2.80
CA TYR A 128 -7.67 8.74 3.71
C TYR A 128 -6.99 10.09 3.91
N ALA A 129 -6.59 10.35 5.16
CA ALA A 129 -5.76 11.49 5.50
C ALA A 129 -4.53 11.01 6.29
N ARG A 130 -3.34 11.57 5.99
CA ARG A 130 -2.15 11.30 6.78
C ARG A 130 -2.31 11.91 8.18
N GLY A 131 -1.75 11.30 9.20
CA GLY A 131 -1.96 11.66 10.60
C GLY A 131 -1.50 13.06 10.99
N ASP A 132 -0.65 13.69 10.19
CA ASP A 132 -0.22 15.09 10.32
C ASP A 132 -0.94 16.05 9.37
N ASP A 133 -1.85 15.56 8.51
CA ASP A 133 -2.71 16.39 7.66
C ASP A 133 -4.02 16.74 8.36
N GLU A 134 -3.91 17.52 9.43
CA GLU A 134 -5.06 17.94 10.22
C GLU A 134 -6.10 18.76 9.42
N TRP A 135 -5.65 19.48 8.38
CA TRP A 135 -6.55 20.25 7.52
C TRP A 135 -7.49 19.31 6.77
N LEU A 136 -6.97 18.28 6.10
CA LEU A 136 -7.79 17.32 5.39
C LEU A 136 -8.70 16.54 6.34
N ALA A 137 -8.18 16.09 7.48
CA ALA A 137 -8.97 15.37 8.47
C ALA A 137 -10.18 16.19 8.97
N ARG A 138 -9.98 17.48 9.31
CA ARG A 138 -11.06 18.40 9.72
C ARG A 138 -12.06 18.62 8.59
N TRP A 139 -11.58 18.80 7.37
CA TRP A 139 -12.43 18.99 6.21
C TRP A 139 -13.34 17.77 5.99
N LEU A 140 -12.79 16.56 6.03
CA LEU A 140 -13.55 15.30 5.88
C LEU A 140 -14.65 15.19 6.93
N LEU A 141 -14.34 15.43 8.20
CA LEU A 141 -15.32 15.39 9.29
C LEU A 141 -16.45 16.42 9.06
N ALA A 142 -16.11 17.64 8.63
CA ALA A 142 -17.10 18.69 8.35
C ALA A 142 -18.01 18.35 7.14
N HIS A 143 -17.56 17.45 6.24
CA HIS A 143 -18.31 17.05 5.04
C HIS A 143 -18.98 15.67 5.15
N GLY A 144 -19.23 15.21 6.38
CA GLY A 144 -20.03 14.02 6.66
C GLY A 144 -19.24 12.69 6.64
N TYR A 145 -17.94 12.75 6.54
CA TYR A 145 -17.09 11.60 6.78
C TYR A 145 -16.94 11.37 8.29
N ARG A 146 -16.84 10.13 8.69
CA ARG A 146 -16.50 9.71 10.06
C ARG A 146 -15.17 9.00 10.06
N GLU A 147 -14.39 9.20 11.10
CA GLU A 147 -13.18 8.42 11.32
C GLU A 147 -13.56 6.95 11.55
N GLU A 148 -12.86 6.06 10.91
CA GLU A 148 -13.13 4.62 10.97
C GLU A 148 -11.96 3.84 11.54
N ARG A 149 -10.75 4.06 11.02
CA ARG A 149 -9.58 3.24 11.34
C ARG A 149 -8.28 4.00 11.18
N ARG A 150 -7.30 3.69 12.01
CA ARG A 150 -5.96 4.28 11.93
C ARG A 150 -4.91 3.21 11.70
N SER A 151 -3.96 3.48 10.81
CA SER A 151 -2.72 2.76 10.73
C SER A 151 -1.65 3.39 11.64
N LYS A 152 -0.60 2.63 11.91
CA LYS A 152 0.62 3.10 12.57
C LYS A 152 1.79 2.92 11.61
N ALA A 153 2.42 4.02 11.26
CA ALA A 153 3.63 4.00 10.47
C ALA A 153 4.87 4.18 11.37
N TRP A 154 5.99 3.61 10.93
CA TRP A 154 7.19 3.47 11.73
C TRP A 154 8.43 3.64 10.87
N LEU A 155 9.49 4.16 11.46
CA LEU A 155 10.81 4.30 10.87
C LEU A 155 11.83 3.53 11.71
N LEU A 156 12.67 2.73 11.07
CA LEU A 156 13.82 2.06 11.65
C LEU A 156 15.11 2.74 11.17
N ASP A 157 15.86 3.30 12.09
CA ASP A 157 17.20 3.81 11.84
C ASP A 157 18.20 2.64 11.87
N LEU A 158 18.66 2.22 10.70
CA LEU A 158 19.56 1.08 10.56
C LEU A 158 20.98 1.35 11.04
N VAL A 159 21.38 2.61 11.12
CA VAL A 159 22.68 3.01 11.66
C VAL A 159 22.66 2.90 13.19
N ALA A 160 21.66 3.52 13.80
CA ALA A 160 21.52 3.54 15.27
C ALA A 160 21.19 2.15 15.84
N GLN A 161 20.40 1.34 15.14
CA GLN A 161 19.95 0.02 15.63
C GLN A 161 20.81 -1.15 15.14
N ARG A 162 21.88 -0.91 14.41
CA ARG A 162 22.67 -1.94 13.72
C ARG A 162 23.07 -3.10 14.61
N GLN A 163 23.73 -2.83 15.73
CA GLN A 163 24.20 -3.88 16.64
C GLN A 163 23.05 -4.74 17.16
N LYS A 164 21.98 -4.10 17.60
CA LYS A 164 20.77 -4.79 18.09
C LYS A 164 20.17 -5.70 17.04
N ILE A 165 20.07 -5.22 15.79
CA ILE A 165 19.54 -6.00 14.67
C ILE A 165 20.43 -7.20 14.34
N GLU A 166 21.77 -7.04 14.36
CA GLU A 166 22.72 -8.12 14.13
C GLU A 166 22.59 -9.22 15.20
N GLU A 167 22.47 -8.84 16.49
CA GLU A 167 22.23 -9.77 17.60
C GLU A 167 20.91 -10.52 17.45
N MET A 168 19.82 -9.80 17.19
CA MET A 168 18.49 -10.37 16.98
C MET A 168 18.46 -11.31 15.75
N ALA A 169 19.17 -10.97 14.67
CA ALA A 169 19.26 -11.82 13.49
C ALA A 169 20.01 -13.13 13.78
N ALA A 170 21.13 -13.04 14.51
CA ALA A 170 21.88 -14.24 14.91
C ALA A 170 21.04 -15.20 15.77
N GLU A 171 20.31 -14.68 16.74
CA GLU A 171 19.37 -15.45 17.57
C GLU A 171 18.26 -16.08 16.71
N SER A 172 17.63 -15.31 15.84
CA SER A 172 16.55 -15.78 14.98
C SER A 172 17.01 -16.87 14.00
N ARG A 173 18.21 -16.72 13.41
CA ARG A 173 18.82 -17.75 12.54
C ARG A 173 19.04 -19.07 13.31
N ALA A 174 19.53 -19.02 14.55
CA ALA A 174 19.72 -20.19 15.37
C ALA A 174 18.37 -20.88 15.66
N LYS A 175 17.34 -20.09 16.01
CA LYS A 175 16.00 -20.59 16.29
C LYS A 175 15.37 -21.24 15.06
N MET A 176 15.49 -20.64 13.87
CA MET A 176 14.93 -21.20 12.63
C MET A 176 15.61 -22.50 12.25
N ARG A 177 16.95 -22.57 12.35
CA ARG A 177 17.69 -23.84 12.12
C ARG A 177 17.23 -24.94 13.06
N ALA A 178 17.09 -24.65 14.36
CA ALA A 178 16.61 -25.63 15.35
C ALA A 178 15.17 -26.09 15.08
N ALA A 179 14.34 -25.24 14.47
CA ALA A 179 12.97 -25.54 14.09
C ALA A 179 12.84 -26.25 12.73
N GLY A 180 13.95 -26.50 12.00
CA GLY A 180 13.91 -27.10 10.67
C GLY A 180 13.35 -26.15 9.60
N ILE A 181 13.35 -24.83 9.84
CA ILE A 181 12.87 -23.80 8.90
C ILE A 181 14.07 -23.20 8.18
N THR A 182 14.05 -23.28 6.85
CA THR A 182 15.05 -22.66 5.99
C THR A 182 14.59 -21.25 5.57
N ILE A 183 15.48 -20.25 5.69
CA ILE A 183 15.22 -18.90 5.23
C ILE A 183 16.22 -18.57 4.12
N GLN A 184 15.71 -18.16 2.97
CA GLN A 184 16.50 -17.84 1.78
C GLN A 184 15.78 -16.81 0.91
N THR A 185 16.49 -16.26 -0.06
CA THR A 185 15.89 -15.40 -1.10
C THR A 185 15.23 -16.23 -2.19
N ILE A 186 14.21 -15.65 -2.87
CA ILE A 186 13.41 -16.35 -3.90
C ILE A 186 14.25 -16.82 -5.07
N ASP A 187 15.31 -16.09 -5.46
CA ASP A 187 16.23 -16.46 -6.56
C ASP A 187 16.97 -17.77 -6.27
N LYS A 188 17.20 -18.11 -5.01
CA LYS A 188 17.86 -19.36 -4.58
C LYS A 188 16.91 -20.53 -4.48
N ASP A 189 15.63 -20.28 -4.54
CA ASP A 189 14.61 -21.33 -4.48
C ASP A 189 14.43 -21.96 -5.85
N THR A 190 14.66 -23.26 -5.94
CA THR A 190 14.60 -24.04 -7.20
C THR A 190 13.22 -24.65 -7.48
N ASP A 191 12.26 -24.51 -6.57
CA ASP A 191 10.90 -25.03 -6.73
C ASP A 191 10.19 -24.28 -7.88
N SER A 192 9.73 -25.02 -8.89
CA SER A 192 8.94 -24.45 -10.00
C SER A 192 7.61 -23.85 -9.55
N GLU A 193 7.04 -24.39 -8.47
CA GLU A 193 5.74 -23.96 -7.93
C GLU A 193 5.86 -22.85 -6.87
N LYS A 194 7.05 -22.30 -6.67
CA LYS A 194 7.30 -21.32 -5.59
C LYS A 194 6.36 -20.11 -5.64
N PHE A 195 6.07 -19.58 -6.82
CA PHE A 195 5.19 -18.41 -6.95
C PHE A 195 3.73 -18.73 -6.59
N HIS A 196 3.23 -19.92 -6.96
CA HIS A 196 1.91 -20.38 -6.53
C HIS A 196 1.86 -20.57 -5.01
N LYS A 197 2.89 -21.20 -4.41
CA LYS A 197 2.99 -21.37 -2.97
C LYS A 197 3.07 -20.05 -2.21
N ILE A 198 3.80 -19.06 -2.75
CA ILE A 198 3.85 -17.71 -2.18
C ILE A 198 2.47 -17.05 -2.26
N HIS A 199 1.80 -17.15 -3.40
CA HIS A 199 0.45 -16.60 -3.60
C HIS A 199 -0.54 -17.18 -2.57
N GLU A 200 -0.67 -18.51 -2.47
CA GLU A 200 -1.58 -19.16 -1.54
C GLU A 200 -1.30 -18.77 -0.08
N MET A 201 -0.03 -18.77 0.31
CA MET A 201 0.38 -18.38 1.66
C MET A 201 0.10 -16.90 1.93
N SER A 202 0.34 -16.02 0.95
CA SER A 202 0.09 -14.58 1.09
C SER A 202 -1.40 -14.28 1.17
N GLU A 203 -2.23 -14.95 0.38
CA GLU A 203 -3.69 -14.83 0.44
C GLU A 203 -4.25 -15.30 1.80
N GLU A 204 -3.75 -16.43 2.33
CA GLU A 204 -4.09 -16.86 3.69
C GLU A 204 -3.71 -15.79 4.72
N ALA A 205 -2.51 -15.23 4.63
CA ALA A 205 -2.04 -14.22 5.57
C ALA A 205 -2.82 -12.91 5.46
N ALA A 206 -3.19 -12.49 4.25
CA ALA A 206 -3.92 -11.25 3.99
C ALA A 206 -5.34 -11.26 4.57
N THR A 207 -6.00 -12.43 4.59
CA THR A 207 -7.35 -12.56 5.19
C THR A 207 -7.38 -12.32 6.69
N ASP A 208 -6.24 -12.41 7.37
CA ASP A 208 -6.13 -12.22 8.83
C ASP A 208 -5.64 -10.81 9.21
N VAL A 209 -5.34 -9.97 8.23
CA VAL A 209 -5.00 -8.57 8.49
C VAL A 209 -6.27 -7.81 8.87
N PRO A 210 -6.31 -7.16 10.06
CA PRO A 210 -7.45 -6.35 10.43
C PRO A 210 -7.69 -5.24 9.38
N THR A 211 -8.94 -5.14 8.89
CA THR A 211 -9.31 -4.15 7.88
C THR A 211 -10.81 -3.90 7.88
N THR A 212 -11.23 -2.67 7.57
CA THR A 212 -12.65 -2.32 7.39
C THR A 212 -13.18 -2.73 6.01
N ILE A 213 -12.36 -2.52 4.97
CA ILE A 213 -12.69 -2.96 3.61
C ILE A 213 -12.11 -4.37 3.44
N PRO A 214 -12.95 -5.40 3.32
CA PRO A 214 -12.48 -6.77 3.27
C PRO A 214 -11.44 -6.99 2.17
N HIS A 215 -10.45 -7.84 2.47
CA HIS A 215 -9.52 -8.32 1.44
C HIS A 215 -10.30 -9.08 0.36
N VAL A 216 -10.00 -8.78 -0.89
CA VAL A 216 -10.48 -9.51 -2.06
C VAL A 216 -9.32 -10.30 -2.60
N ARG A 217 -9.49 -11.63 -2.67
CA ARG A 217 -8.45 -12.52 -3.20
C ARG A 217 -8.04 -12.10 -4.60
N GLN A 218 -6.75 -11.96 -4.80
CA GLN A 218 -6.17 -11.62 -6.09
C GLN A 218 -5.99 -12.87 -6.95
N ALA A 219 -6.29 -12.79 -8.24
CA ALA A 219 -5.97 -13.85 -9.18
C ALA A 219 -4.44 -14.03 -9.30
N PHE A 220 -3.98 -15.26 -9.48
CA PHE A 220 -2.55 -15.56 -9.57
C PHE A 220 -1.84 -14.76 -10.69
N GLU A 221 -2.47 -14.61 -11.84
CA GLU A 221 -1.96 -13.89 -13.01
C GLU A 221 -1.79 -12.39 -12.74
N VAL A 222 -2.54 -11.84 -11.80
CA VAL A 222 -2.38 -10.45 -11.33
C VAL A 222 -1.29 -10.38 -10.27
N PHE A 223 -1.33 -11.31 -9.31
CA PHE A 223 -0.33 -11.38 -8.23
C PHE A 223 1.12 -11.47 -8.74
N VAL A 224 1.37 -12.27 -9.76
CA VAL A 224 2.75 -12.46 -10.27
C VAL A 224 3.36 -11.19 -10.87
N ARG A 225 2.55 -10.20 -11.27
CA ARG A 225 3.02 -8.90 -11.77
C ARG A 225 3.78 -8.10 -10.72
N TRP A 226 3.56 -8.40 -9.44
CA TRP A 226 4.32 -7.83 -8.34
C TRP A 226 5.81 -8.14 -8.43
N PHE A 227 6.18 -9.34 -8.91
CA PHE A 227 7.59 -9.72 -9.05
C PHE A 227 8.33 -8.96 -10.16
N ASP A 228 7.58 -8.32 -11.07
CA ASP A 228 8.12 -7.46 -12.14
C ASP A 228 8.16 -5.97 -11.74
N ALA A 229 7.70 -5.63 -10.53
CA ALA A 229 7.71 -4.26 -10.06
C ALA A 229 9.14 -3.71 -9.95
N PRO A 230 9.39 -2.47 -10.39
CA PRO A 230 10.74 -1.89 -10.41
C PRO A 230 11.35 -1.72 -9.01
N THR A 231 10.51 -1.80 -7.97
CA THR A 231 10.88 -1.65 -6.57
C THR A 231 11.34 -2.94 -5.91
N VAL A 232 11.11 -4.11 -6.52
CA VAL A 232 11.45 -5.42 -5.94
C VAL A 232 12.42 -6.21 -6.81
N ARG A 233 13.12 -7.14 -6.19
CA ARG A 233 14.05 -8.04 -6.86
C ARG A 233 14.02 -9.39 -6.16
N LEU A 234 14.02 -10.49 -6.89
CA LEU A 234 13.95 -11.84 -6.33
C LEU A 234 15.10 -12.17 -5.38
N ASP A 235 16.30 -11.59 -5.59
CA ASP A 235 17.46 -11.70 -4.70
C ASP A 235 17.36 -10.85 -3.42
N ARG A 236 16.24 -10.11 -3.25
CA ARG A 236 15.93 -9.28 -2.07
C ARG A 236 14.58 -9.61 -1.44
N MET A 237 13.88 -10.60 -1.95
CA MET A 237 12.63 -11.11 -1.40
C MET A 237 12.92 -12.38 -0.62
N TRP A 238 12.68 -12.35 0.69
CA TRP A 238 13.03 -13.44 1.60
C TRP A 238 11.85 -14.33 1.91
N ILE A 239 12.01 -15.63 1.76
CA ILE A 239 11.01 -16.65 2.05
C ILE A 239 11.48 -17.59 3.15
N ALA A 240 10.52 -18.17 3.87
CA ALA A 240 10.73 -19.23 4.83
C ALA A 240 10.09 -20.53 4.31
N ARG A 241 10.84 -21.63 4.38
CA ARG A 241 10.37 -22.98 4.03
C ARG A 241 10.36 -23.89 5.23
N GLU A 242 9.32 -24.72 5.32
CA GLU A 242 9.23 -25.87 6.21
C GLU A 242 8.92 -27.10 5.34
N GLY A 243 9.94 -27.94 5.09
CA GLY A 243 9.85 -28.99 4.06
C GLY A 243 9.56 -28.39 2.68
N ASP A 244 8.54 -28.91 2.01
CA ASP A 244 8.12 -28.46 0.66
C ASP A 244 7.25 -27.21 0.66
N ASP A 245 6.81 -26.74 1.84
CA ASP A 245 5.90 -25.60 1.93
C ASP A 245 6.67 -24.28 2.07
N ILE A 246 6.21 -23.23 1.39
CA ILE A 246 6.58 -21.86 1.70
C ILE A 246 5.63 -21.38 2.80
N VAL A 247 6.20 -21.05 3.96
CA VAL A 247 5.45 -20.72 5.17
C VAL A 247 5.58 -19.26 5.58
N GLY A 248 6.30 -18.47 4.82
CA GLY A 248 6.40 -17.03 5.07
C GLY A 248 7.19 -16.30 3.99
N ILE A 249 6.97 -15.00 3.90
CA ILE A 249 7.68 -14.06 3.03
C ILE A 249 7.86 -12.73 3.75
N SER A 250 8.97 -12.04 3.47
CA SER A 250 9.14 -10.61 3.79
C SER A 250 9.88 -9.91 2.66
N VAL A 251 9.40 -8.73 2.29
CA VAL A 251 9.90 -7.97 1.15
C VAL A 251 10.05 -6.50 1.54
N LEU A 252 11.21 -5.94 1.21
CA LEU A 252 11.41 -4.49 1.16
C LEU A 252 11.31 -4.01 -0.27
N SER A 253 10.62 -2.88 -0.43
CA SER A 253 10.51 -2.12 -1.67
C SER A 253 11.65 -1.11 -1.76
N TYR A 254 12.39 -1.13 -2.86
CA TYR A 254 13.55 -0.26 -3.13
C TYR A 254 13.26 0.61 -4.35
N PRO A 255 12.77 1.85 -4.17
CA PRO A 255 12.45 2.72 -5.29
C PRO A 255 13.68 2.98 -6.17
N PRO A 256 13.57 2.84 -7.51
CA PRO A 256 14.74 2.91 -8.40
C PRO A 256 15.31 4.32 -8.58
N THR A 257 14.49 5.36 -8.45
CA THR A 257 14.91 6.75 -8.72
C THR A 257 14.85 7.61 -7.46
N ARG A 258 13.73 7.59 -6.76
CA ARG A 258 13.50 8.36 -5.53
C ARG A 258 12.47 7.68 -4.67
N GLY A 259 12.54 7.88 -3.35
CA GLY A 259 11.61 7.30 -2.39
C GLY A 259 12.32 6.75 -1.17
N ASN A 260 11.53 6.25 -0.25
CA ASN A 260 11.99 5.59 0.95
C ASN A 260 11.97 4.06 0.74
N VAL A 261 12.82 3.35 1.44
CA VAL A 261 12.72 1.89 1.52
C VAL A 261 11.62 1.53 2.50
N TRP A 262 10.62 0.82 2.03
CA TRP A 262 9.47 0.37 2.81
C TRP A 262 9.41 -1.15 2.94
N THR A 263 8.88 -1.63 4.06
CA THR A 263 8.37 -3.00 4.10
C THR A 263 7.12 -3.08 3.25
N ASP A 264 7.22 -3.69 2.10
CA ASP A 264 6.11 -3.87 1.16
C ASP A 264 5.14 -4.93 1.67
N TRP A 265 5.67 -6.10 2.05
CA TRP A 265 4.87 -7.18 2.61
C TRP A 265 5.65 -8.01 3.63
N THR A 266 4.98 -8.45 4.69
CA THR A 266 5.43 -9.52 5.58
C THR A 266 4.24 -10.38 5.96
N GLY A 267 4.24 -11.63 5.53
CA GLY A 267 3.18 -12.60 5.81
C GLY A 267 3.75 -13.94 6.25
N THR A 268 2.98 -14.67 7.07
CA THR A 268 3.31 -16.05 7.47
C THR A 268 2.05 -16.90 7.51
N ALA A 269 2.18 -18.16 7.07
CA ALA A 269 1.13 -19.16 7.18
C ALA A 269 0.69 -19.33 8.64
N ARG A 270 -0.61 -19.54 8.86
CA ARG A 270 -1.19 -19.71 10.22
C ARG A 270 -0.48 -20.78 11.04
N LYS A 271 -0.11 -21.89 10.41
CA LYS A 271 0.53 -23.05 11.07
C LYS A 271 1.90 -22.76 11.72
N VAL A 272 2.58 -21.67 11.31
CA VAL A 272 3.90 -21.30 11.86
C VAL A 272 3.88 -20.04 12.72
N ARG A 273 2.71 -19.46 12.97
CA ARG A 273 2.59 -18.26 13.82
C ARG A 273 3.03 -18.55 15.26
N GLY A 274 3.52 -17.53 15.94
CA GLY A 274 4.08 -17.65 17.28
C GLY A 274 5.46 -18.31 17.35
N ARG A 275 5.96 -18.90 16.26
CA ARG A 275 7.27 -19.58 16.21
C ARG A 275 8.43 -18.65 15.88
N GLY A 276 8.17 -17.37 15.54
CA GLY A 276 9.18 -16.33 15.24
C GLY A 276 9.58 -16.23 13.77
N VAL A 277 8.83 -16.84 12.85
CA VAL A 277 9.14 -16.85 11.40
C VAL A 277 9.09 -15.43 10.83
N ALA A 278 8.04 -14.63 11.12
CA ALA A 278 7.94 -13.26 10.66
C ALA A 278 9.12 -12.39 11.16
N ARG A 279 9.52 -12.55 12.44
CA ARG A 279 10.69 -11.86 13.00
C ARG A 279 11.95 -12.21 12.23
N ALA A 280 12.19 -13.49 11.98
CA ALA A 280 13.39 -13.93 11.28
C ALA A 280 13.44 -13.40 9.85
N LEU A 281 12.33 -13.44 9.12
CA LEU A 281 12.22 -12.90 7.76
C LEU A 281 12.45 -11.38 7.72
N LYS A 282 11.79 -10.60 8.60
CA LYS A 282 12.02 -9.15 8.69
C LYS A 282 13.47 -8.81 9.03
N LEU A 283 14.11 -9.59 9.90
CA LEU A 283 15.53 -9.38 10.23
C LEU A 283 16.44 -9.67 9.03
N GLU A 284 16.16 -10.67 8.21
CA GLU A 284 16.97 -10.93 7.00
C GLU A 284 16.81 -9.82 5.97
N THR A 285 15.58 -9.30 5.74
CA THR A 285 15.39 -8.16 4.83
C THR A 285 16.14 -6.92 5.31
N VAL A 286 16.11 -6.65 6.62
CA VAL A 286 16.78 -5.49 7.22
C VAL A 286 18.30 -5.66 7.22
N MET A 287 18.82 -6.87 7.51
CA MET A 287 20.26 -7.18 7.40
C MET A 287 20.79 -6.98 5.98
N GLN A 288 20.00 -7.39 4.98
CA GLN A 288 20.33 -7.15 3.58
C GLN A 288 20.31 -5.65 3.24
N ALA A 289 19.32 -4.89 3.74
CA ALA A 289 19.25 -3.45 3.56
C ALA A 289 20.49 -2.75 4.13
N ILE A 290 20.96 -3.16 5.33
CA ILE A 290 22.22 -2.68 5.92
C ILE A 290 23.41 -2.97 5.02
N ALA A 291 23.50 -4.19 4.46
CA ALA A 291 24.58 -4.58 3.55
C ALA A 291 24.54 -3.80 2.22
N LEU A 292 23.38 -3.34 1.79
CA LEU A 292 23.18 -2.49 0.62
C LEU A 292 23.39 -0.99 0.90
N GLY A 293 23.73 -0.61 2.15
CA GLY A 293 24.00 0.78 2.52
C GLY A 293 22.73 1.61 2.81
N VAL A 294 21.57 0.98 2.96
CA VAL A 294 20.33 1.67 3.35
C VAL A 294 20.47 2.14 4.79
N THR A 295 20.07 3.37 5.05
CA THR A 295 20.17 3.99 6.38
C THR A 295 18.86 3.91 7.17
N THR A 296 17.73 3.86 6.49
CA THR A 296 16.39 3.81 7.13
C THR A 296 15.45 2.88 6.39
N VAL A 297 14.57 2.21 7.13
CA VAL A 297 13.46 1.43 6.59
C VAL A 297 12.16 1.89 7.23
N ARG A 298 11.13 2.11 6.43
CA ARG A 298 9.78 2.42 6.90
C ARG A 298 8.87 1.20 6.85
N THR A 299 7.82 1.20 7.64
CA THR A 299 6.76 0.19 7.60
C THR A 299 5.47 0.82 8.09
N GLU A 300 4.34 0.28 7.62
CA GLU A 300 3.02 0.69 8.07
C GLU A 300 2.17 -0.55 8.35
N ASN A 301 1.36 -0.48 9.38
CA ASN A 301 0.53 -1.59 9.80
C ASN A 301 -0.79 -1.04 10.36
N ASP A 302 -1.83 -1.83 10.25
CA ASP A 302 -3.08 -1.53 10.94
C ASP A 302 -2.86 -1.37 12.44
N GLY A 303 -3.51 -0.36 13.04
CA GLY A 303 -3.33 -0.02 14.45
C GLY A 303 -3.80 -1.08 15.44
N GLU A 304 -4.58 -2.07 14.99
CA GLU A 304 -5.06 -3.20 15.79
C GLU A 304 -4.24 -4.50 15.57
N ASN A 305 -3.26 -4.48 14.66
CA ASN A 305 -2.41 -5.65 14.40
C ASN A 305 -1.30 -5.78 15.46
N ALA A 306 -1.69 -6.10 16.69
CA ALA A 306 -0.79 -6.17 17.83
C ALA A 306 0.48 -7.02 17.62
N PRO A 307 0.46 -8.19 16.95
CA PRO A 307 1.67 -8.98 16.76
C PRO A 307 2.78 -8.28 15.99
N ILE A 308 2.42 -7.60 14.88
CA ILE A 308 3.42 -6.90 14.05
C ILE A 308 3.88 -5.60 14.70
N LEU A 309 2.98 -4.87 15.39
CA LEU A 309 3.32 -3.67 16.13
C LEU A 309 4.35 -3.98 17.23
N HIS A 310 4.13 -5.04 18.01
CA HIS A 310 5.08 -5.50 19.02
C HIS A 310 6.44 -5.89 18.41
N LEU A 311 6.45 -6.56 17.26
CA LEU A 311 7.69 -6.89 16.55
C LEU A 311 8.46 -5.62 16.13
N ASN A 312 7.75 -4.61 15.61
CA ASN A 312 8.38 -3.35 15.23
C ASN A 312 9.01 -2.64 16.43
N GLU A 313 8.31 -2.59 17.57
CA GLU A 313 8.84 -2.04 18.82
C GLU A 313 10.11 -2.79 19.28
N GLN A 314 10.07 -4.13 19.25
CA GLN A 314 11.24 -4.94 19.58
C GLN A 314 12.45 -4.67 18.69
N MET A 315 12.23 -4.45 17.39
CA MET A 315 13.30 -4.12 16.44
C MET A 315 13.85 -2.71 16.62
N GLY A 316 13.16 -1.83 17.35
CA GLY A 316 13.58 -0.46 17.61
C GLY A 316 13.05 0.55 16.59
N TYR A 317 11.96 0.24 15.92
CA TYR A 317 11.24 1.21 15.11
C TYR A 317 10.67 2.34 15.97
N THR A 318 10.68 3.56 15.46
CA THR A 318 10.08 4.75 16.06
C THR A 318 8.84 5.18 15.28
N PRO A 319 7.78 5.67 15.95
CA PRO A 319 6.55 6.11 15.26
C PRO A 319 6.80 7.30 14.32
N ILE A 320 6.16 7.28 13.17
CA ILE A 320 6.00 8.40 12.24
C ILE A 320 4.51 8.55 11.90
N PRO A 321 4.07 9.64 11.25
CA PRO A 321 2.67 9.80 10.85
C PRO A 321 2.19 8.61 9.99
N GLY A 322 1.12 7.94 10.44
CA GLY A 322 0.40 6.92 9.67
C GLY A 322 -0.84 7.52 8.97
N TRP A 323 -1.73 6.68 8.48
CA TRP A 323 -2.93 7.12 7.79
C TRP A 323 -4.19 6.84 8.61
N THR A 324 -5.16 7.73 8.50
CA THR A 324 -6.49 7.58 9.04
C THR A 324 -7.48 7.35 7.90
N GLN A 325 -8.26 6.28 7.98
CA GLN A 325 -9.35 5.99 7.08
C GLN A 325 -10.62 6.69 7.56
N PHE A 326 -11.31 7.34 6.64
CA PHE A 326 -12.60 7.98 6.85
C PHE A 326 -13.66 7.36 5.94
N LEU A 327 -14.86 7.18 6.45
CA LEU A 327 -15.99 6.64 5.70
C LEU A 327 -17.16 7.63 5.68
N LYS A 328 -17.88 7.64 4.54
CA LYS A 328 -19.13 8.38 4.37
C LYS A 328 -20.12 7.51 3.60
N ASP A 329 -21.34 7.38 4.11
CA ASP A 329 -22.40 6.69 3.39
C ASP A 329 -22.84 7.56 2.21
N ALA A 330 -22.97 6.95 1.02
CA ALA A 330 -23.52 7.63 -0.13
C ALA A 330 -25.00 7.92 0.15
N THR A 331 -25.37 9.19 0.18
CA THR A 331 -26.79 9.58 0.26
C THR A 331 -27.49 9.12 -1.01
N GLY A 332 -28.58 8.37 -0.86
CA GLY A 332 -29.39 7.81 -1.97
C GLY A 332 -30.09 8.85 -2.79
#